data_6c4b28bb2826525d987c6556285d3c72
#
_entry.id   6c4b28bb2826525d987c6556285d3c72
#
_cell.length_a   1.000
_cell.length_b   1.000
_cell.length_c   1.000
_cell.angle_alpha   90.00
_cell.angle_beta   90.00
_cell.angle_gamma   90.00
#
_symmetry.space_group_name_H-M   'P 1'
#
loop_
_entity.id
_entity.type
_entity.pdbx_description
1 polymer ?
#
loop_
_entity_poly.entity_id
_entity_poly.type
_entity_poly.pdbx_seq_one_letter_code
_entity_poly.pdbx_strand_id
1 'polypeptide(L)'
;METFLRDVRFGLRMLIRNPGFTAVAIITMALGLGANTALFSVVNGVMLKSLPFKDPDRLMFVLETNAKFPAPGVSASGLNYRDWKEQNHSFESIAARQSFAGNLTSSERPEKILGEKVTWDYFPTLGIQPIAGRTFTQDEDKPGAPPTVL
;
A
#
# COMPACT_ATOMS: atom_id res chain seq x y z
N MET A 1 20.96 -12.66 -45.37
CA MET A 1 19.61 -12.89 -44.86
C MET A 1 19.09 -14.32 -45.13
N GLU A 2 19.39 -14.88 -46.28
CA GLU A 2 18.92 -16.23 -46.64
C GLU A 2 19.47 -17.34 -45.72
N THR A 3 20.71 -17.21 -45.26
CA THR A 3 21.36 -18.19 -44.36
C THR A 3 20.65 -18.27 -43.02
N PHE A 4 20.29 -17.11 -42.44
CA PHE A 4 19.60 -17.06 -41.16
C PHE A 4 18.22 -17.72 -41.22
N LEU A 5 17.43 -17.44 -42.23
CA LEU A 5 16.11 -18.04 -42.41
C LEU A 5 16.22 -19.57 -42.60
N ARG A 6 17.26 -20.05 -43.30
CA ARG A 6 17.52 -21.45 -43.48
C ARG A 6 17.89 -22.14 -42.16
N ASP A 7 18.71 -21.50 -41.34
CA ASP A 7 19.13 -22.01 -40.04
C ASP A 7 17.97 -22.10 -39.03
N VAL A 8 17.12 -21.07 -39.00
CA VAL A 8 15.90 -21.06 -38.19
C VAL A 8 14.95 -22.21 -38.60
N ARG A 9 14.77 -22.40 -39.93
CA ARG A 9 13.91 -23.47 -40.45
C ARG A 9 14.47 -24.85 -40.14
N PHE A 10 15.79 -25.00 -40.18
CA PHE A 10 16.46 -26.24 -39.78
C PHE A 10 16.29 -26.53 -38.30
N GLY A 11 16.52 -25.53 -37.44
CA GLY A 11 16.32 -25.66 -35.98
C GLY A 11 14.89 -26.03 -35.61
N LEU A 12 13.91 -25.39 -36.25
CA LEU A 12 12.49 -25.68 -36.00
C LEU A 12 12.13 -27.12 -36.39
N ARG A 13 12.69 -27.62 -37.52
CA ARG A 13 12.49 -28.99 -37.94
C ARG A 13 13.13 -30.01 -36.99
N MET A 14 14.30 -29.67 -36.41
CA MET A 14 14.96 -30.53 -35.40
C MET A 14 14.14 -30.60 -34.12
N LEU A 15 13.57 -29.49 -33.64
CA LEU A 15 12.70 -29.48 -32.47
C LEU A 15 11.44 -30.31 -32.66
N ILE A 16 10.80 -30.20 -33.81
CA ILE A 16 9.61 -31.01 -34.13
C ILE A 16 9.95 -32.52 -34.23
N ARG A 17 11.14 -32.87 -34.68
CA ARG A 17 11.59 -34.30 -34.79
C ARG A 17 11.92 -34.91 -33.43
N ASN A 18 12.20 -34.09 -32.39
CA ASN A 18 12.55 -34.56 -31.06
C ASN A 18 11.57 -34.01 -30.01
N PRO A 19 10.31 -34.44 -30.00
CA PRO A 19 9.26 -33.82 -29.18
C PRO A 19 9.52 -33.94 -27.66
N GLY A 20 10.13 -35.02 -27.19
CA GLY A 20 10.47 -35.20 -25.79
C GLY A 20 11.50 -34.20 -25.29
N PHE A 21 12.60 -34.02 -26.04
CA PHE A 21 13.61 -33.00 -25.72
C PHE A 21 13.02 -31.57 -25.76
N THR A 22 12.22 -31.28 -26.77
CA THR A 22 11.58 -30.01 -26.97
C THR A 22 10.61 -29.67 -25.80
N ALA A 23 9.81 -30.66 -25.39
CA ALA A 23 8.91 -30.48 -24.26
C ALA A 23 9.66 -30.16 -22.95
N VAL A 24 10.73 -30.90 -22.65
CA VAL A 24 11.56 -30.64 -21.46
C VAL A 24 12.19 -29.27 -21.53
N ALA A 25 12.76 -28.87 -22.66
CA ALA A 25 13.38 -27.58 -22.87
C ALA A 25 12.36 -26.44 -22.67
N ILE A 26 11.16 -26.56 -23.26
CA ILE A 26 10.10 -25.55 -23.12
C ILE A 26 9.63 -25.45 -21.68
N ILE A 27 9.40 -26.57 -20.98
CA ILE A 27 8.96 -26.56 -19.58
C ILE A 27 10.02 -25.91 -18.69
N THR A 28 11.30 -26.24 -18.89
CA THR A 28 12.39 -25.63 -18.10
C THR A 28 12.47 -24.13 -18.31
N MET A 29 12.41 -23.68 -19.57
CA MET A 29 12.40 -22.23 -19.87
C MET A 29 11.15 -21.55 -19.34
N ALA A 30 9.98 -22.16 -19.46
CA ALA A 30 8.73 -21.62 -18.95
C ALA A 30 8.74 -21.46 -17.43
N LEU A 31 9.28 -22.45 -16.71
CA LEU A 31 9.44 -22.36 -15.25
C LEU A 31 10.42 -21.27 -14.84
N GLY A 32 11.58 -21.20 -15.51
CA GLY A 32 12.59 -20.18 -15.21
C GLY A 32 12.09 -18.75 -15.47
N LEU A 33 11.51 -18.51 -16.65
CA LEU A 33 10.97 -17.20 -17.01
C LEU A 33 9.72 -16.88 -16.19
N GLY A 34 8.83 -17.85 -15.98
CA GLY A 34 7.61 -17.67 -15.21
C GLY A 34 7.87 -17.30 -13.75
N ALA A 35 8.79 -17.99 -13.09
CA ALA A 35 9.18 -17.69 -11.72
C ALA A 35 9.76 -16.27 -11.57
N ASN A 36 10.68 -15.88 -12.45
CA ASN A 36 11.26 -14.53 -12.45
C ASN A 36 10.22 -13.45 -12.73
N THR A 37 9.32 -13.68 -13.68
CA THR A 37 8.23 -12.74 -14.00
C THR A 37 7.26 -12.59 -12.84
N ALA A 38 6.88 -13.69 -12.19
CA ALA A 38 6.00 -13.66 -11.02
C ALA A 38 6.65 -12.88 -9.86
N LEU A 39 7.92 -13.16 -9.57
CA LEU A 39 8.67 -12.45 -8.52
C LEU A 39 8.75 -10.94 -8.81
N PHE A 40 9.12 -10.59 -10.04
CA PHE A 40 9.19 -9.19 -10.46
C PHE A 40 7.84 -8.50 -10.40
N SER A 41 6.75 -9.17 -10.76
CA SER A 41 5.39 -8.62 -10.68
C SER A 41 5.01 -8.29 -9.24
N VAL A 42 5.34 -9.17 -8.28
CA VAL A 42 5.10 -8.92 -6.85
C VAL A 42 5.94 -7.73 -6.36
N VAL A 43 7.24 -7.74 -6.65
CA VAL A 43 8.15 -6.64 -6.25
C VAL A 43 7.68 -5.31 -6.85
N ASN A 44 7.35 -5.30 -8.15
CA ASN A 44 6.86 -4.10 -8.81
C ASN A 44 5.53 -3.61 -8.22
N GLY A 45 4.60 -4.52 -7.95
CA GLY A 45 3.29 -4.16 -7.41
C GLY A 45 3.32 -3.65 -5.96
N VAL A 46 4.28 -4.12 -5.14
CA VAL A 46 4.35 -3.80 -3.72
C VAL A 46 5.40 -2.72 -3.41
N MET A 47 6.56 -2.77 -4.08
CA MET A 47 7.71 -1.91 -3.73
C MET A 47 7.95 -0.77 -4.72
N LEU A 48 7.71 -0.99 -6.02
CA LEU A 48 8.05 -0.01 -7.05
C LEU A 48 6.85 0.84 -7.47
N LYS A 49 5.64 0.33 -7.32
CA LYS A 49 4.44 1.11 -7.64
C LYS A 49 4.21 2.17 -6.57
N SER A 50 4.23 3.43 -6.95
CA SER A 50 3.90 4.54 -6.07
C SER A 50 2.53 4.33 -5.42
N LEU A 51 2.43 4.67 -4.14
CA LEU A 51 1.15 4.65 -3.43
C LEU A 51 0.14 5.55 -4.17
N PRO A 52 -1.17 5.21 -4.16
CA PRO A 52 -2.20 5.95 -4.86
C PRO A 52 -2.59 7.26 -4.15
N PHE A 53 -1.58 7.98 -3.66
CA PHE A 53 -1.73 9.29 -3.02
C PHE A 53 -1.31 10.39 -3.99
N LYS A 54 -1.78 11.62 -3.74
CA LYS A 54 -1.53 12.78 -4.62
C LYS A 54 -0.04 13.03 -4.84
N ASP A 55 0.75 13.06 -3.77
CA ASP A 55 2.19 13.33 -3.79
C ASP A 55 2.90 12.38 -2.80
N PRO A 56 3.02 11.07 -3.14
CA PRO A 56 3.47 10.05 -2.20
C PRO A 56 4.89 10.31 -1.67
N ASP A 57 5.77 10.89 -2.48
CA ASP A 57 7.16 11.19 -2.11
C ASP A 57 7.27 12.35 -1.10
N ARG A 58 6.21 13.13 -0.91
CA ARG A 58 6.14 14.21 0.08
C ARG A 58 5.47 13.79 1.39
N LEU A 59 4.89 12.59 1.43
CA LEU A 59 4.25 12.07 2.64
C LEU A 59 5.32 11.51 3.59
N MET A 60 5.26 11.96 4.83
CA MET A 60 6.17 11.53 5.88
C MET A 60 5.39 10.95 7.05
N PHE A 61 5.91 9.87 7.62
CA PHE A 61 5.37 9.28 8.84
C PHE A 61 6.19 9.81 10.02
N VAL A 62 5.54 10.59 10.89
CA VAL A 62 6.18 11.21 12.05
C VAL A 62 5.94 10.33 13.28
N LEU A 63 7.03 9.94 13.94
CA LEU A 63 7.01 9.09 15.14
C LEU A 63 7.81 9.76 16.25
N GLU A 64 7.43 9.48 17.49
CA GLU A 64 8.23 9.87 18.66
C GLU A 64 9.39 8.90 18.89
N THR A 65 10.51 9.45 19.31
CA THR A 65 11.64 8.66 19.80
C THR A 65 11.91 9.01 21.26
N ASN A 66 12.17 7.99 22.08
CA ASN A 66 12.55 8.21 23.47
C ASN A 66 14.00 7.75 23.67
N ALA A 67 14.86 8.68 24.11
CA ALA A 67 16.27 8.38 24.35
C ALA A 67 16.51 7.29 25.41
N LYS A 68 15.56 7.08 26.34
CA LYS A 68 15.64 6.03 27.37
C LYS A 68 15.20 4.65 26.86
N PHE A 69 14.43 4.60 25.80
CA PHE A 69 13.92 3.38 25.18
C PHE A 69 14.20 3.44 23.69
N PRO A 70 15.35 2.98 23.22
CA PRO A 70 15.73 2.99 21.80
C PRO A 70 14.93 1.94 21.01
N ALA A 71 13.60 2.01 21.05
CA ALA A 71 12.74 1.28 20.17
C ALA A 71 12.56 2.06 18.85
N PRO A 72 12.31 1.40 17.72
CA PRO A 72 11.87 2.08 16.52
C PRO A 72 10.62 2.87 16.85
N GLY A 73 10.60 4.16 16.52
CA GLY A 73 9.66 5.20 16.92
C GLY A 73 8.27 4.73 17.35
N VAL A 74 7.76 5.35 18.38
CA VAL A 74 6.42 5.09 18.91
C VAL A 74 5.42 6.12 18.38
N SER A 75 4.14 5.76 18.36
CA SER A 75 3.09 6.69 17.99
C SER A 75 3.06 7.88 18.94
N ALA A 76 2.88 9.07 18.38
CA ALA A 76 2.75 10.28 19.15
C ALA A 76 1.52 10.24 20.07
N SER A 77 1.62 10.88 21.24
CA SER A 77 0.46 11.11 22.08
C SER A 77 -0.47 12.15 21.45
N GLY A 78 -1.76 12.12 21.77
CA GLY A 78 -2.71 13.10 21.26
C GLY A 78 -2.36 14.56 21.64
N LEU A 79 -1.73 14.76 22.79
CA LEU A 79 -1.27 16.08 23.22
C LEU A 79 -0.09 16.55 22.38
N ASN A 80 0.91 15.69 22.18
CA ASN A 80 2.08 16.02 21.36
C ASN A 80 1.67 16.28 19.90
N TYR A 81 0.74 15.49 19.35
CA TYR A 81 0.17 15.74 18.02
C TYR A 81 -0.42 17.15 17.91
N ARG A 82 -1.23 17.57 18.91
CA ARG A 82 -1.83 18.90 18.93
C ARG A 82 -0.77 20.00 18.98
N ASP A 83 0.21 19.87 19.88
CA ASP A 83 1.30 20.82 20.00
C ASP A 83 2.12 20.92 18.71
N TRP A 84 2.40 19.79 18.07
CA TRP A 84 3.10 19.78 16.77
C TRP A 84 2.27 20.46 15.68
N LYS A 85 0.97 20.23 15.66
CA LYS A 85 0.08 20.84 14.67
C LYS A 85 -0.01 22.36 14.85
N GLU A 86 -0.11 22.83 16.09
CA GLU A 86 -0.18 24.26 16.42
C GLU A 86 1.14 24.99 16.15
N GLN A 87 2.29 24.33 16.40
CA GLN A 87 3.63 24.90 16.22
C GLN A 87 4.25 24.56 14.86
N ASN A 88 3.50 23.98 13.96
CA ASN A 88 4.01 23.52 12.67
C ASN A 88 4.33 24.69 11.73
N HIS A 89 5.58 24.69 11.26
CA HIS A 89 6.07 25.62 10.23
C HIS A 89 6.75 24.89 9.05
N SER A 90 6.87 23.56 9.13
CA SER A 90 7.66 22.75 8.19
C SER A 90 6.80 21.89 7.25
N PHE A 91 5.62 21.49 7.71
CA PHE A 91 4.72 20.66 6.93
C PHE A 91 3.53 21.47 6.43
N GLU A 92 3.08 21.18 5.24
CA GLU A 92 1.87 21.77 4.64
C GLU A 92 0.61 21.37 5.43
N SER A 93 0.57 20.14 5.92
CA SER A 93 -0.49 19.61 6.77
C SER A 93 0.05 18.51 7.67
N ILE A 94 -0.53 18.36 8.87
CA ILE A 94 -0.27 17.26 9.79
C ILE A 94 -1.61 16.64 10.16
N ALA A 95 -1.78 15.35 9.85
CA ALA A 95 -2.96 14.58 10.22
C ALA A 95 -2.55 13.40 11.11
N ALA A 96 -3.47 12.92 11.93
CA ALA A 96 -3.24 11.78 12.79
C ALA A 96 -4.19 10.63 12.48
N ARG A 97 -3.70 9.41 12.75
CA ARG A 97 -4.50 8.19 12.72
C ARG A 97 -4.20 7.32 13.93
N GLN A 98 -5.19 6.58 14.38
CA GLN A 98 -5.08 5.60 15.46
C GLN A 98 -5.88 4.35 15.10
N SER A 99 -5.26 3.19 15.18
CA SER A 99 -5.97 1.92 14.96
C SER A 99 -7.08 1.73 15.98
N PHE A 100 -8.22 1.29 15.52
CA PHE A 100 -9.42 1.03 16.32
C PHE A 100 -9.89 -0.40 16.11
N ALA A 101 -10.27 -1.04 17.21
CA ALA A 101 -10.96 -2.33 17.18
C ALA A 101 -12.22 -2.22 18.05
N GLY A 102 -13.36 -2.59 17.49
CA GLY A 102 -14.64 -2.57 18.17
C GLY A 102 -15.44 -3.84 17.87
N ASN A 103 -16.51 -4.03 18.64
CA ASN A 103 -17.46 -5.09 18.36
C ASN A 103 -18.80 -4.46 17.99
N LEU A 104 -19.33 -4.83 16.83
CA LEU A 104 -20.69 -4.50 16.44
C LEU A 104 -21.64 -5.48 17.11
N THR A 105 -22.46 -4.98 18.04
CA THR A 105 -23.39 -5.80 18.83
C THR A 105 -24.84 -5.68 18.38
N SER A 106 -25.10 -4.98 17.26
CA SER A 106 -26.44 -4.75 16.73
C SER A 106 -27.03 -5.94 15.97
N SER A 107 -26.25 -6.99 15.72
CA SER A 107 -26.68 -8.23 15.04
C SER A 107 -26.76 -9.40 16.04
N GLU A 108 -27.51 -10.45 15.68
CA GLU A 108 -27.59 -11.69 16.49
C GLU A 108 -26.22 -12.34 16.78
N ARG A 109 -25.21 -12.00 16.00
CA ARG A 109 -23.82 -12.44 16.23
C ARG A 109 -22.91 -11.20 16.31
N PRO A 110 -22.19 -11.04 17.46
CA PRO A 110 -21.19 -9.98 17.56
C PRO A 110 -20.12 -10.11 16.48
N GLU A 111 -19.89 -9.03 15.74
CA GLU A 111 -18.87 -8.98 14.70
C GLU A 111 -17.75 -8.03 15.12
N LYS A 112 -16.50 -8.48 14.99
CA LYS A 112 -15.34 -7.64 15.28
C LYS A 112 -15.05 -6.74 14.08
N ILE A 113 -15.09 -5.44 14.31
CA ILE A 113 -14.75 -4.42 13.32
C ILE A 113 -13.35 -3.90 13.61
N LEU A 114 -12.52 -3.89 12.57
CA LEU A 114 -11.23 -3.22 12.58
C LEU A 114 -11.35 -1.95 11.74
N GLY A 115 -10.84 -0.85 12.25
CA GLY A 115 -10.88 0.43 11.58
C GLY A 115 -9.80 1.37 12.09
N GLU A 116 -9.87 2.61 11.66
CA GLU A 116 -8.97 3.66 12.12
C GLU A 116 -9.78 4.89 12.55
N LYS A 117 -9.40 5.48 13.66
CA LYS A 117 -9.81 6.83 14.02
C LYS A 117 -8.85 7.79 13.36
N VAL A 118 -9.37 8.77 12.65
CA VAL A 118 -8.56 9.73 11.90
C VAL A 118 -9.02 11.14 12.22
N THR A 119 -8.12 12.09 12.10
CA THR A 119 -8.46 13.53 12.17
C THR A 119 -9.15 13.96 10.87
N TRP A 120 -9.92 15.04 10.92
CA TRP A 120 -10.72 15.55 9.81
C TRP A 120 -9.91 15.81 8.53
N ASP A 121 -8.66 16.23 8.69
CA ASP A 121 -7.73 16.54 7.59
C ASP A 121 -6.92 15.36 7.05
N TYR A 122 -7.16 14.16 7.57
CA TYR A 122 -6.41 12.96 7.15
C TYR A 122 -6.55 12.66 5.65
N PHE A 123 -7.77 12.58 5.14
CA PHE A 123 -8.01 12.34 3.72
C PHE A 123 -7.54 13.49 2.82
N PRO A 124 -7.81 14.77 3.15
CA PRO A 124 -7.23 15.90 2.44
C PRO A 124 -5.70 15.88 2.40
N THR A 125 -5.02 15.52 3.51
CA THR A 125 -3.56 15.41 3.56
C THR A 125 -3.03 14.34 2.61
N LEU A 126 -3.73 13.21 2.49
CA LEU A 126 -3.39 12.14 1.54
C LEU A 126 -3.82 12.45 0.09
N GLY A 127 -4.65 13.47 -0.11
CA GLY A 127 -5.23 13.79 -1.42
C GLY A 127 -6.26 12.78 -1.90
N ILE A 128 -6.89 12.06 -0.98
CA ILE A 128 -7.89 11.02 -1.28
C ILE A 128 -9.30 11.62 -1.18
N GLN A 129 -10.14 11.25 -2.14
CA GLN A 129 -11.58 11.55 -2.13
C GLN A 129 -12.39 10.27 -1.94
N PRO A 130 -13.49 10.28 -1.18
CA PRO A 130 -14.36 9.14 -1.05
C PRO A 130 -15.06 8.83 -2.40
N ILE A 131 -15.31 7.56 -2.66
CA ILE A 131 -16.07 7.13 -3.85
C ILE A 131 -17.54 7.56 -3.75
N ALA A 132 -18.08 7.59 -2.53
CA ALA A 132 -19.42 8.05 -2.22
C ALA A 132 -19.42 8.76 -0.86
N GLY A 133 -20.32 9.71 -0.67
CA GLY A 133 -20.38 10.50 0.54
C GLY A 133 -19.41 11.70 0.56
N ARG A 134 -18.91 12.06 1.72
CA ARG A 134 -18.02 13.20 1.94
C ARG A 134 -16.94 12.86 2.97
N THR A 135 -15.84 13.58 2.96
CA THR A 135 -14.82 13.54 4.02
C THR A 135 -15.34 14.19 5.31
N PHE A 136 -14.61 13.99 6.39
CA PHE A 136 -14.91 14.62 7.69
C PHE A 136 -14.72 16.14 7.66
N THR A 137 -15.47 16.82 8.52
CA THR A 137 -15.35 18.27 8.74
C THR A 137 -14.60 18.56 10.04
N GLN A 138 -14.05 19.76 10.17
CA GLN A 138 -13.33 20.16 11.36
C GLN A 138 -14.20 20.14 12.63
N ASP A 139 -15.51 20.37 12.49
CA ASP A 139 -16.44 20.33 13.63
C ASP A 139 -16.67 18.93 14.16
N GLU A 140 -16.53 17.91 13.32
CA GLU A 140 -16.66 16.51 13.70
C GLU A 140 -15.44 15.97 14.46
N ASP A 141 -14.32 16.68 14.44
CA ASP A 141 -13.09 16.33 15.18
C ASP A 141 -13.02 17.00 16.58
N LYS A 142 -14.02 17.79 16.94
CA LYS A 142 -14.07 18.46 18.24
C LYS A 142 -14.47 17.49 19.35
N PRO A 143 -13.94 17.67 20.58
CA PRO A 143 -14.38 16.90 21.74
C PRO A 143 -15.88 17.03 21.96
N GLY A 144 -16.58 15.89 22.06
CA GLY A 144 -18.04 15.83 22.24
C GLY A 144 -18.86 15.82 20.96
N ALA A 145 -18.22 15.92 19.79
CA ALA A 145 -18.92 15.73 18.52
C ALA A 145 -19.49 14.30 18.41
N PRO A 146 -20.64 14.09 17.74
CA PRO A 146 -21.17 12.77 17.51
C PRO A 146 -20.21 11.95 16.65
N PRO A 147 -20.07 10.62 16.92
CA PRO A 147 -19.19 9.78 16.13
C PRO A 147 -19.69 9.71 14.68
N THR A 148 -18.82 10.02 13.75
CA THR A 148 -19.08 9.93 12.30
C THR A 148 -18.21 8.83 11.71
N VAL A 149 -18.76 8.07 10.77
CA VAL A 149 -18.09 6.95 10.07
C VAL A 149 -18.15 7.19 8.58
N LEU A 150 -17.11 6.77 7.87
CA LEU A 150 -16.98 6.87 6.43
C LEU A 150 -16.88 5.48 5.82
#